data_c982013325e1156b69ce97a34d0c7efc
#
_entry.id   c982013325e1156b69ce97a34d0c7efc
#
_cell.length_a   1.000
_cell.length_b   1.000
_cell.length_c   1.000
_cell.angle_alpha   90.00
_cell.angle_beta   90.00
_cell.angle_gamma   90.00
#
_symmetry.space_group_name_H-M   'P 1'
#
loop_
_entity.id
_entity.type
_entity.pdbx_description
1 polymer ?
#
loop_
_entity_poly.entity_id
_entity_poly.type
_entity_poly.pdbx_seq_one_letter_code
_entity_poly.pdbx_strand_id
1 'polypeptide(L)'
;MGKYFGTDGFRGEANINLTVEHAYKVGRYIGWYFNQKSSSRAKIVIGKDTRRSSYMFENALGAGLTASGADAYMLYVTTTPSVAYVVRTEQFDCGIMISASHNPYYDNGIKLINAKGHKMEAEVEAKIEAYIDGEIEELPFATKKEIGRAKDYAAGRNHYIGYLISTATRSFKGVKVGLDCSNGSSFAIAENVFKALGAETHVINNEPDGTNINTNCGSTHIEILQGYVKENHLDVGFAYDGDADRCIAVDENGKVVDGDLILYVCGQYMKKHGELNNNTVVTTVMSNLGLYKAFDAAGISYEKTAVGDKYVNENMVKNGHALGGEQSGHIIFSKFATTGDGILTSIKIMEAMIEQKQTLAQLAEPVQIFPQILENVRVTDKVAAQADEDVQKAVKEVETELGDEGRILVRESGTEPLVRVMVEARSHEICREKVDKVVKVLREKGHVIK
;
A
#
# COMPACT_ATOMS: atom_id res chain seq x y z
N MET A 1 -4.52 -5.46 -17.55
CA MET A 1 -5.24 -4.54 -16.65
C MET A 1 -6.61 -4.33 -17.23
N GLY A 2 -7.63 -4.22 -16.39
CA GLY A 2 -8.98 -3.88 -16.81
C GLY A 2 -9.08 -2.41 -17.29
N LYS A 3 -10.25 -2.05 -17.78
CA LYS A 3 -10.57 -0.68 -18.23
C LYS A 3 -10.68 0.29 -17.05
N TYR A 4 -11.26 -0.15 -15.94
CA TYR A 4 -11.52 0.63 -14.73
C TYR A 4 -10.67 0.16 -13.54
N PHE A 5 -10.55 -1.16 -13.33
CA PHE A 5 -9.77 -1.74 -12.25
C PHE A 5 -8.28 -1.85 -12.64
N GLY A 6 -7.46 -1.08 -11.94
CA GLY A 6 -6.01 -1.16 -12.01
C GLY A 6 -5.43 -2.18 -11.02
N THR A 7 -4.15 -2.03 -10.68
CA THR A 7 -3.48 -2.89 -9.68
C THR A 7 -4.01 -2.69 -8.26
N ASP A 8 -4.65 -1.54 -7.98
CA ASP A 8 -5.13 -1.18 -6.65
C ASP A 8 -6.57 -0.62 -6.67
N GLY A 9 -7.47 -1.35 -7.31
CA GLY A 9 -8.89 -1.02 -7.42
C GLY A 9 -9.23 -0.06 -8.56
N PHE A 10 -10.49 0.38 -8.58
CA PHE A 10 -11.01 1.37 -9.51
C PHE A 10 -10.75 2.76 -8.96
N ARG A 11 -9.83 3.52 -9.52
CA ARG A 11 -9.46 4.88 -9.10
C ARG A 11 -9.82 5.93 -10.14
N GLY A 12 -10.16 7.11 -9.67
CA GLY A 12 -10.40 8.28 -10.52
C GLY A 12 -10.79 9.52 -9.72
N GLU A 13 -10.79 10.67 -10.40
CA GLU A 13 -11.32 11.89 -9.83
C GLU A 13 -12.83 11.73 -9.61
N ALA A 14 -13.28 12.08 -8.39
CA ALA A 14 -14.66 11.87 -7.96
C ALA A 14 -15.65 12.68 -8.80
N ASN A 15 -16.69 12.01 -9.29
CA ASN A 15 -17.72 12.54 -10.22
C ASN A 15 -17.19 12.96 -11.61
N ILE A 16 -15.95 12.62 -11.94
CA ILE A 16 -15.37 12.80 -13.28
C ILE A 16 -15.05 11.44 -13.90
N ASN A 17 -14.06 10.73 -13.36
CA ASN A 17 -13.67 9.41 -13.85
C ASN A 17 -14.31 8.27 -13.02
N LEU A 18 -14.51 8.51 -11.72
CA LEU A 18 -15.23 7.61 -10.82
C LEU A 18 -16.51 8.32 -10.34
N THR A 19 -17.66 7.86 -10.82
CA THR A 19 -18.96 8.49 -10.53
C THR A 19 -19.77 7.70 -9.52
N VAL A 20 -20.81 8.34 -8.98
CA VAL A 20 -21.80 7.71 -8.10
C VAL A 20 -22.51 6.54 -8.79
N GLU A 21 -22.71 6.65 -10.12
CA GLU A 21 -23.33 5.59 -10.91
C GLU A 21 -22.41 4.36 -11.01
N HIS A 22 -21.11 4.57 -11.21
CA HIS A 22 -20.11 3.48 -11.16
C HIS A 22 -20.16 2.76 -9.81
N ALA A 23 -20.15 3.49 -8.71
CA ALA A 23 -20.22 2.92 -7.37
C ALA A 23 -21.51 2.13 -7.15
N TYR A 24 -22.66 2.68 -7.59
CA TYR A 24 -23.94 1.98 -7.54
C TYR A 24 -23.90 0.66 -8.32
N LYS A 25 -23.39 0.67 -9.57
CA LYS A 25 -23.28 -0.52 -10.40
C LYS A 25 -22.31 -1.56 -9.80
N VAL A 26 -21.18 -1.14 -9.23
CA VAL A 26 -20.30 -2.04 -8.47
C VAL A 26 -21.06 -2.71 -7.33
N GLY A 27 -21.81 -1.94 -6.53
CA GLY A 27 -22.67 -2.46 -5.47
C GLY A 27 -23.74 -3.43 -5.98
N ARG A 28 -24.40 -3.10 -7.10
CA ARG A 28 -25.39 -3.97 -7.75
C ARG A 28 -24.79 -5.31 -8.13
N TYR A 29 -23.64 -5.28 -8.82
CA TYR A 29 -23.01 -6.51 -9.29
C TYR A 29 -22.51 -7.36 -8.12
N ILE A 30 -21.80 -6.81 -7.18
CA ILE A 30 -21.27 -7.51 -6.00
C ILE A 30 -22.39 -8.13 -5.18
N GLY A 31 -23.46 -7.38 -4.90
CA GLY A 31 -24.61 -7.87 -4.15
C GLY A 31 -25.30 -9.06 -4.83
N TRP A 32 -25.55 -8.96 -6.14
CA TRP A 32 -26.11 -10.03 -6.93
C TRP A 32 -25.18 -11.25 -6.99
N TYR A 33 -23.89 -11.05 -7.31
CA TYR A 33 -22.91 -12.12 -7.48
C TYR A 33 -22.74 -12.98 -6.23
N PHE A 34 -22.61 -12.37 -5.07
CA PHE A 34 -22.42 -13.12 -3.83
C PHE A 34 -23.73 -13.76 -3.35
N ASN A 35 -24.89 -13.15 -3.58
CA ASN A 35 -26.16 -13.82 -3.28
C ASN A 35 -26.40 -15.08 -4.10
N GLN A 36 -25.85 -15.18 -5.32
CA GLN A 36 -25.91 -16.43 -6.12
C GLN A 36 -25.02 -17.51 -5.57
N LYS A 37 -23.98 -17.18 -4.82
CA LYS A 37 -22.98 -18.10 -4.30
C LYS A 37 -23.20 -18.50 -2.85
N SER A 38 -23.78 -17.63 -2.05
CA SER A 38 -24.03 -17.84 -0.63
C SER A 38 -25.29 -18.68 -0.41
N SER A 39 -25.24 -19.58 0.53
CA SER A 39 -26.42 -20.35 0.97
C SER A 39 -27.41 -19.52 1.80
N SER A 40 -26.99 -18.35 2.24
CA SER A 40 -27.76 -17.36 2.97
C SER A 40 -27.62 -16.00 2.27
N ARG A 41 -28.28 -14.98 2.79
CA ARG A 41 -28.11 -13.61 2.30
C ARG A 41 -26.65 -13.17 2.41
N ALA A 42 -26.08 -12.68 1.30
CA ALA A 42 -24.70 -12.21 1.27
C ALA A 42 -24.46 -11.03 2.22
N LYS A 43 -23.33 -11.04 2.90
CA LYS A 43 -22.88 -10.01 3.83
C LYS A 43 -21.65 -9.32 3.27
N ILE A 44 -21.79 -8.02 2.99
CA ILE A 44 -20.72 -7.21 2.44
C ILE A 44 -20.37 -6.11 3.43
N VAL A 45 -19.09 -6.00 3.79
CA VAL A 45 -18.62 -4.95 4.69
C VAL A 45 -18.00 -3.81 3.89
N ILE A 46 -18.29 -2.56 4.28
CA ILE A 46 -17.80 -1.35 3.63
C ILE A 46 -17.05 -0.50 4.63
N GLY A 47 -15.80 -0.18 4.31
CA GLY A 47 -14.99 0.83 4.99
C GLY A 47 -14.64 1.98 4.05
N LYS A 48 -14.25 3.10 4.62
CA LYS A 48 -13.86 4.29 3.85
C LYS A 48 -12.78 5.09 4.55
N ASP A 49 -12.04 5.89 3.78
CA ASP A 49 -11.19 6.94 4.31
C ASP A 49 -11.97 8.23 4.61
N THR A 50 -11.27 9.28 4.93
CA THR A 50 -11.85 10.55 5.39
C THR A 50 -12.28 11.49 4.27
N ARG A 51 -12.06 11.17 2.99
CA ARG A 51 -12.40 12.00 1.83
C ARG A 51 -13.89 12.34 1.83
N ARG A 52 -14.21 13.59 1.49
CA ARG A 52 -15.62 14.03 1.38
C ARG A 52 -16.44 13.16 0.42
N SER A 53 -15.85 12.78 -0.71
CA SER A 53 -16.49 11.92 -1.70
C SER A 53 -16.71 10.48 -1.22
N SER A 54 -15.97 10.00 -0.22
CA SER A 54 -16.12 8.65 0.33
C SER A 54 -17.52 8.42 0.93
N TYR A 55 -18.13 9.44 1.51
CA TYR A 55 -19.50 9.37 2.05
C TYR A 55 -20.55 9.18 0.92
N MET A 56 -20.35 9.86 -0.20
CA MET A 56 -21.22 9.73 -1.37
C MET A 56 -21.12 8.32 -1.97
N PHE A 57 -19.91 7.80 -2.13
CA PHE A 57 -19.68 6.47 -2.68
C PHE A 57 -20.16 5.36 -1.75
N GLU A 58 -19.99 5.50 -0.43
CA GLU A 58 -20.53 4.56 0.57
C GLU A 58 -22.04 4.40 0.43
N ASN A 59 -22.79 5.52 0.30
CA ASN A 59 -24.22 5.48 0.11
C ASN A 59 -24.63 4.83 -1.21
N ALA A 60 -23.91 5.11 -2.31
CA ALA A 60 -24.19 4.53 -3.61
C ALA A 60 -23.94 3.01 -3.64
N LEU A 61 -22.80 2.57 -3.09
CA LEU A 61 -22.49 1.15 -2.93
C LEU A 61 -23.53 0.43 -2.07
N GLY A 62 -23.89 1.02 -0.92
CA GLY A 62 -24.88 0.47 -0.02
C GLY A 62 -26.26 0.33 -0.67
N ALA A 63 -26.69 1.34 -1.46
CA ALA A 63 -27.92 1.27 -2.24
C ALA A 63 -27.87 0.16 -3.31
N GLY A 64 -26.75 0.03 -4.04
CA GLY A 64 -26.57 -1.02 -5.03
C GLY A 64 -26.61 -2.43 -4.41
N LEU A 65 -25.90 -2.65 -3.32
CA LEU A 65 -25.88 -3.91 -2.57
C LEU A 65 -27.27 -4.32 -2.10
N THR A 66 -27.95 -3.41 -1.40
CA THR A 66 -29.27 -3.68 -0.83
C THR A 66 -30.35 -3.88 -1.88
N ALA A 67 -30.29 -3.15 -3.01
CA ALA A 67 -31.16 -3.33 -4.15
C ALA A 67 -30.96 -4.70 -4.85
N SER A 68 -29.78 -5.32 -4.68
CA SER A 68 -29.48 -6.67 -5.16
C SER A 68 -29.68 -7.77 -4.10
N GLY A 69 -30.21 -7.41 -2.93
CA GLY A 69 -30.59 -8.35 -1.87
C GLY A 69 -29.47 -8.68 -0.87
N ALA A 70 -28.27 -8.13 -1.01
CA ALA A 70 -27.20 -8.30 -0.03
C ALA A 70 -27.34 -7.35 1.16
N ASP A 71 -26.88 -7.75 2.33
CA ASP A 71 -26.75 -6.87 3.49
C ASP A 71 -25.42 -6.11 3.45
N ALA A 72 -25.47 -4.80 3.59
CA ALA A 72 -24.32 -3.91 3.65
C ALA A 72 -23.99 -3.55 5.11
N TYR A 73 -22.77 -3.79 5.55
CA TYR A 73 -22.31 -3.52 6.92
C TYR A 73 -21.31 -2.37 6.90
N MET A 74 -21.65 -1.26 7.56
CA MET A 74 -20.90 -0.01 7.52
C MET A 74 -19.90 0.06 8.66
N LEU A 75 -18.59 -0.02 8.34
CA LEU A 75 -17.49 0.22 9.28
C LEU A 75 -17.21 1.71 9.46
N TYR A 76 -17.76 2.54 8.58
CA TYR A 76 -17.47 3.98 8.48
C TYR A 76 -15.97 4.24 8.20
N VAL A 77 -15.40 5.31 8.80
CA VAL A 77 -13.99 5.63 8.60
C VAL A 77 -13.12 4.58 9.30
N THR A 78 -12.35 3.85 8.50
CA THR A 78 -11.43 2.80 8.93
C THR A 78 -10.35 2.56 7.87
N THR A 79 -9.32 1.80 8.21
CA THR A 79 -8.17 1.52 7.33
C THR A 79 -8.44 0.36 6.38
N THR A 80 -7.70 0.30 5.26
CA THR A 80 -7.76 -0.85 4.33
C THR A 80 -7.47 -2.19 5.05
N PRO A 81 -6.41 -2.31 5.87
CA PRO A 81 -6.17 -3.55 6.61
C PRO A 81 -7.27 -3.89 7.62
N SER A 82 -7.98 -2.90 8.17
CA SER A 82 -9.15 -3.15 9.03
C SER A 82 -10.27 -3.85 8.26
N VAL A 83 -10.58 -3.41 7.04
CA VAL A 83 -11.58 -4.06 6.20
C VAL A 83 -11.14 -5.50 5.87
N ALA A 84 -9.89 -5.71 5.46
CA ALA A 84 -9.34 -7.02 5.17
C ALA A 84 -9.39 -7.97 6.39
N TYR A 85 -9.09 -7.44 7.57
CA TYR A 85 -9.19 -8.18 8.83
C TYR A 85 -10.63 -8.62 9.12
N VAL A 86 -11.59 -7.69 9.10
CA VAL A 86 -13.00 -7.96 9.41
C VAL A 86 -13.59 -8.97 8.43
N VAL A 87 -13.34 -8.80 7.12
CA VAL A 87 -13.81 -9.76 6.10
C VAL A 87 -13.38 -11.18 6.45
N ARG A 88 -12.09 -11.36 6.71
CA ARG A 88 -11.47 -12.66 6.95
C ARG A 88 -11.92 -13.31 8.24
N THR A 89 -12.04 -12.52 9.34
CA THR A 89 -12.26 -13.06 10.69
C THR A 89 -13.72 -13.18 11.05
N GLU A 90 -14.62 -12.43 10.41
CA GLU A 90 -16.03 -12.36 10.78
C GLU A 90 -16.97 -12.89 9.69
N GLN A 91 -16.41 -13.69 8.77
CA GLN A 91 -17.16 -14.43 7.75
C GLN A 91 -18.05 -13.54 6.86
N PHE A 92 -17.49 -12.45 6.35
CA PHE A 92 -18.11 -11.68 5.28
C PHE A 92 -17.77 -12.29 3.91
N ASP A 93 -18.69 -12.19 2.97
CA ASP A 93 -18.49 -12.69 1.60
C ASP A 93 -17.54 -11.79 0.80
N CYS A 94 -17.56 -10.48 1.08
CA CYS A 94 -16.71 -9.49 0.43
C CYS A 94 -16.53 -8.26 1.31
N GLY A 95 -15.39 -7.59 1.16
CA GLY A 95 -15.11 -6.26 1.69
C GLY A 95 -14.96 -5.24 0.58
N ILE A 96 -15.37 -4.02 0.86
CA ILE A 96 -15.19 -2.87 -0.02
C ILE A 96 -14.49 -1.78 0.78
N MET A 97 -13.34 -1.32 0.30
CA MET A 97 -12.67 -0.14 0.83
C MET A 97 -12.78 1.03 -0.15
N ILE A 98 -13.27 2.16 0.33
CA ILE A 98 -13.41 3.39 -0.43
C ILE A 98 -12.25 4.30 -0.08
N SER A 99 -11.23 4.31 -0.93
CA SER A 99 -10.02 5.13 -0.79
C SER A 99 -9.20 5.18 -2.07
N ALA A 100 -8.50 6.29 -2.28
CA ALA A 100 -7.43 6.41 -3.26
C ALA A 100 -6.04 6.47 -2.61
N SER A 101 -5.87 5.90 -1.39
CA SER A 101 -4.60 5.82 -0.67
C SER A 101 -3.95 7.20 -0.52
N HIS A 102 -2.76 7.40 -1.07
CA HIS A 102 -1.96 8.63 -0.97
C HIS A 102 -2.32 9.74 -1.98
N ASN A 103 -3.30 9.50 -2.86
CA ASN A 103 -3.72 10.51 -3.84
C ASN A 103 -4.35 11.75 -3.16
N PRO A 104 -4.43 12.91 -3.85
CA PRO A 104 -5.13 14.10 -3.36
C PRO A 104 -6.60 13.82 -3.01
N TYR A 105 -7.21 14.69 -2.23
CA TYR A 105 -8.58 14.50 -1.69
C TYR A 105 -9.68 14.40 -2.75
N TYR A 106 -9.47 14.99 -3.91
CA TYR A 106 -10.45 15.00 -5.01
C TYR A 106 -10.48 13.67 -5.80
N ASP A 107 -9.42 12.87 -5.71
CA ASP A 107 -9.44 11.49 -6.18
C ASP A 107 -10.13 10.58 -5.17
N ASN A 108 -10.69 9.47 -5.65
CA ASN A 108 -11.17 8.38 -4.81
C ASN A 108 -10.98 7.03 -5.50
N GLY A 109 -11.30 5.95 -4.79
CA GLY A 109 -11.18 4.61 -5.32
C GLY A 109 -12.12 3.62 -4.65
N ILE A 110 -12.36 2.50 -5.32
CA ILE A 110 -13.11 1.36 -4.79
C ILE A 110 -12.21 0.14 -4.91
N LYS A 111 -11.77 -0.39 -3.76
CA LYS A 111 -10.98 -1.60 -3.65
C LYS A 111 -11.89 -2.74 -3.20
N LEU A 112 -11.83 -3.88 -3.89
CA LEU A 112 -12.61 -5.07 -3.58
C LEU A 112 -11.73 -6.11 -2.91
N ILE A 113 -12.22 -6.67 -1.79
CA ILE A 113 -11.49 -7.61 -0.94
C ILE A 113 -12.33 -8.89 -0.84
N ASN A 114 -11.76 -10.03 -1.20
CA ASN A 114 -12.45 -11.32 -1.14
C ASN A 114 -12.59 -11.86 0.31
N ALA A 115 -13.36 -12.90 0.50
CA ALA A 115 -13.63 -13.50 1.81
C ALA A 115 -12.37 -13.95 2.59
N LYS A 116 -11.24 -14.11 1.91
CA LYS A 116 -9.95 -14.46 2.53
C LYS A 116 -9.13 -13.24 2.96
N GLY A 117 -9.63 -12.02 2.71
CA GLY A 117 -8.95 -10.78 3.01
C GLY A 117 -7.89 -10.37 1.97
N HIS A 118 -7.86 -11.00 0.80
CA HIS A 118 -7.01 -10.64 -0.33
C HIS A 118 -7.78 -9.77 -1.34
N LYS A 119 -7.06 -9.15 -2.27
CA LYS A 119 -7.69 -8.46 -3.40
C LYS A 119 -8.61 -9.40 -4.16
N MET A 120 -9.70 -8.84 -4.70
CA MET A 120 -10.67 -9.59 -5.50
C MET A 120 -10.00 -10.22 -6.73
N GLU A 121 -10.53 -11.33 -7.15
CA GLU A 121 -10.09 -12.04 -8.35
C GLU A 121 -10.37 -11.20 -9.60
N ALA A 122 -9.37 -11.09 -10.49
CA ALA A 122 -9.45 -10.28 -11.71
C ALA A 122 -10.64 -10.66 -12.63
N GLU A 123 -11.08 -11.92 -12.59
CA GLU A 123 -12.26 -12.37 -13.33
C GLU A 123 -13.56 -11.74 -12.83
N VAL A 124 -13.66 -11.47 -11.52
CA VAL A 124 -14.82 -10.78 -10.93
C VAL A 124 -14.78 -9.31 -11.28
N GLU A 125 -13.62 -8.68 -11.19
CA GLU A 125 -13.42 -7.27 -11.59
C GLU A 125 -13.78 -7.06 -13.07
N ALA A 126 -13.32 -7.93 -13.97
CA ALA A 126 -13.66 -7.86 -15.40
C ALA A 126 -15.16 -7.97 -15.66
N LYS A 127 -15.89 -8.78 -14.90
CA LYS A 127 -17.35 -8.88 -15.01
C LYS A 127 -18.06 -7.65 -14.47
N ILE A 128 -17.53 -7.00 -13.45
CA ILE A 128 -18.04 -5.72 -12.96
C ILE A 128 -17.87 -4.65 -14.05
N GLU A 129 -16.71 -4.61 -14.71
CA GLU A 129 -16.44 -3.69 -15.82
C GLU A 129 -17.44 -3.88 -16.97
N ALA A 130 -17.66 -5.14 -17.38
CA ALA A 130 -18.64 -5.47 -18.42
C ALA A 130 -20.07 -5.04 -18.03
N TYR A 131 -20.44 -5.16 -16.75
CA TYR A 131 -21.73 -4.67 -16.25
C TYR A 131 -21.81 -3.14 -16.24
N ILE A 132 -20.74 -2.45 -15.87
CA ILE A 132 -20.66 -0.99 -15.92
C ILE A 132 -20.86 -0.50 -17.36
N ASP A 133 -20.23 -1.14 -18.32
CA ASP A 133 -20.28 -0.78 -19.76
C ASP A 133 -21.59 -1.22 -20.45
N GLY A 134 -22.48 -1.96 -19.77
CA GLY A 134 -23.74 -2.43 -20.34
C GLY A 134 -23.58 -3.63 -21.27
N GLU A 135 -22.46 -4.35 -21.21
CA GLU A 135 -22.21 -5.61 -21.95
C GLU A 135 -22.91 -6.81 -21.31
N ILE A 136 -23.33 -6.69 -20.06
CA ILE A 136 -24.14 -7.67 -19.33
C ILE A 136 -25.55 -7.09 -19.16
N GLU A 137 -26.57 -7.96 -19.34
CA GLU A 137 -27.97 -7.59 -19.13
C GLU A 137 -28.20 -7.04 -17.72
N GLU A 138 -29.23 -6.17 -17.58
CA GLU A 138 -29.58 -5.57 -16.29
C GLU A 138 -29.92 -6.65 -15.27
N LEU A 139 -29.28 -6.57 -14.11
CA LEU A 139 -29.46 -7.54 -13.04
C LEU A 139 -30.82 -7.35 -12.36
N PRO A 140 -31.47 -8.45 -11.92
CA PRO A 140 -32.78 -8.34 -11.26
C PRO A 140 -32.68 -7.58 -9.95
N PHE A 141 -33.72 -6.81 -9.63
CA PHE A 141 -33.87 -6.16 -8.33
C PHE A 141 -34.47 -7.13 -7.31
N ALA A 142 -33.93 -7.11 -6.11
CA ALA A 142 -34.57 -7.75 -4.98
C ALA A 142 -35.90 -7.04 -4.63
N THR A 143 -36.89 -7.80 -4.24
CA THR A 143 -38.21 -7.25 -3.90
C THR A 143 -38.69 -7.72 -2.53
N LYS A 144 -39.59 -6.96 -1.92
CA LYS A 144 -40.25 -7.32 -0.66
C LYS A 144 -39.22 -7.68 0.44
N LYS A 145 -39.31 -8.87 1.02
CA LYS A 145 -38.40 -9.35 2.08
C LYS A 145 -37.00 -9.66 1.60
N GLU A 146 -36.79 -9.76 0.30
CA GLU A 146 -35.47 -10.04 -0.28
C GLU A 146 -34.58 -8.80 -0.41
N ILE A 147 -35.13 -7.58 -0.26
CA ILE A 147 -34.34 -6.36 -0.20
C ILE A 147 -33.37 -6.45 0.98
N GLY A 148 -32.08 -6.15 0.73
CA GLY A 148 -31.04 -6.14 1.74
C GLY A 148 -31.16 -4.98 2.74
N ARG A 149 -30.33 -4.96 3.76
CA ARG A 149 -30.30 -3.90 4.77
C ARG A 149 -28.93 -3.28 4.87
N ALA A 150 -28.88 -1.96 5.04
CA ALA A 150 -27.70 -1.27 5.54
C ALA A 150 -27.69 -1.37 7.07
N LYS A 151 -26.56 -1.80 7.63
CA LYS A 151 -26.38 -2.02 9.06
C LYS A 151 -25.15 -1.28 9.56
N ASP A 152 -25.26 -0.64 10.71
CA ASP A 152 -24.11 -0.15 11.46
C ASP A 152 -23.23 -1.32 11.89
N TYR A 153 -21.95 -1.22 11.67
CA TYR A 153 -20.97 -2.22 12.09
C TYR A 153 -19.66 -1.61 12.59
N ALA A 154 -19.72 -0.45 13.23
CA ALA A 154 -18.56 0.20 13.85
C ALA A 154 -17.81 -0.73 14.82
N ALA A 155 -18.49 -1.75 15.39
CA ALA A 155 -17.89 -2.77 16.23
C ALA A 155 -16.73 -3.51 15.54
N GLY A 156 -16.84 -3.78 14.23
CA GLY A 156 -15.77 -4.46 13.47
C GLY A 156 -14.44 -3.69 13.48
N ARG A 157 -14.49 -2.35 13.42
CA ARG A 157 -13.29 -1.51 13.61
C ARG A 157 -12.69 -1.68 15.00
N ASN A 158 -13.51 -1.76 16.03
CA ASN A 158 -13.03 -1.96 17.42
C ASN A 158 -12.40 -3.34 17.59
N HIS A 159 -12.93 -4.38 16.91
CA HIS A 159 -12.31 -5.70 16.90
C HIS A 159 -10.91 -5.66 16.27
N TYR A 160 -10.74 -4.92 15.17
CA TYR A 160 -9.42 -4.71 14.56
C TYR A 160 -8.46 -3.96 15.49
N ILE A 161 -8.90 -2.91 16.20
CA ILE A 161 -8.09 -2.23 17.23
C ILE A 161 -7.63 -3.22 18.31
N GLY A 162 -8.55 -4.01 18.85
CA GLY A 162 -8.24 -5.05 19.83
C GLY A 162 -7.27 -6.10 19.29
N TYR A 163 -7.42 -6.47 18.02
CA TYR A 163 -6.50 -7.37 17.34
C TYR A 163 -5.09 -6.77 17.24
N LEU A 164 -4.94 -5.54 16.77
CA LEU A 164 -3.63 -4.86 16.69
C LEU A 164 -2.93 -4.84 18.05
N ILE A 165 -3.66 -4.47 19.12
CA ILE A 165 -3.12 -4.49 20.49
C ILE A 165 -2.65 -5.91 20.87
N SER A 166 -3.41 -6.93 20.51
CA SER A 166 -3.06 -8.33 20.82
C SER A 166 -1.85 -8.87 20.06
N THR A 167 -1.46 -8.23 18.96
CA THR A 167 -0.25 -8.61 18.19
C THR A 167 1.05 -8.16 18.85
N ALA A 168 0.97 -7.20 19.78
CA ALA A 168 2.13 -6.70 20.51
C ALA A 168 2.52 -7.66 21.64
N THR A 169 3.78 -8.04 21.70
CA THR A 169 4.37 -8.91 22.72
C THR A 169 5.06 -8.13 23.84
N ARG A 170 5.21 -6.81 23.67
CA ARG A 170 5.92 -5.90 24.58
C ARG A 170 5.09 -4.67 24.90
N SER A 171 5.27 -4.12 26.09
CA SER A 171 4.75 -2.80 26.44
C SER A 171 5.64 -1.71 25.86
N PHE A 172 5.03 -0.63 25.37
CA PHE A 172 5.73 0.55 24.83
C PHE A 172 5.95 1.66 25.85
N LYS A 173 5.75 1.34 27.14
CA LYS A 173 5.90 2.29 28.23
C LYS A 173 7.29 2.93 28.25
N GLY A 174 7.30 4.24 28.30
CA GLY A 174 8.54 5.06 28.37
C GLY A 174 9.12 5.41 26.99
N VAL A 175 8.44 5.06 25.89
CA VAL A 175 8.82 5.45 24.54
C VAL A 175 7.92 6.60 24.06
N LYS A 176 8.53 7.68 23.55
CA LYS A 176 7.87 8.84 22.94
C LYS A 176 7.71 8.63 21.44
N VAL A 177 6.47 8.54 20.98
CA VAL A 177 6.16 8.19 19.59
C VAL A 177 5.42 9.32 18.89
N GLY A 178 5.95 9.79 17.77
CA GLY A 178 5.26 10.68 16.84
C GLY A 178 4.37 9.89 15.88
N LEU A 179 3.12 10.31 15.71
CA LEU A 179 2.18 9.68 14.78
C LEU A 179 1.63 10.75 13.81
N ASP A 180 1.96 10.64 12.54
CA ASP A 180 1.34 11.44 11.48
C ASP A 180 0.23 10.61 10.83
N CYS A 181 -1.01 11.00 11.11
CA CYS A 181 -2.20 10.30 10.61
C CYS A 181 -2.67 10.75 9.23
N SER A 182 -1.92 11.61 8.54
CA SER A 182 -2.23 12.12 7.19
C SER A 182 -3.64 12.73 7.02
N ASN A 183 -4.32 13.11 8.10
CA ASN A 183 -5.75 13.40 8.15
C ASN A 183 -6.59 12.28 7.49
N GLY A 184 -6.06 11.07 7.46
CA GLY A 184 -6.61 9.86 6.85
C GLY A 184 -7.28 8.94 7.86
N SER A 185 -7.48 7.71 7.45
CA SER A 185 -8.27 6.72 8.21
C SER A 185 -7.60 6.24 9.50
N SER A 186 -6.28 6.39 9.64
CA SER A 186 -5.54 6.03 10.86
C SER A 186 -5.84 6.95 12.05
N PHE A 187 -6.42 8.14 11.86
CA PHE A 187 -6.65 9.15 12.89
C PHE A 187 -7.42 8.62 14.10
N ALA A 188 -8.37 7.74 13.88
CA ALA A 188 -9.21 7.16 14.94
C ALA A 188 -8.68 5.83 15.51
N ILE A 189 -7.56 5.31 14.99
CA ILE A 189 -7.06 3.97 15.31
C ILE A 189 -5.66 4.02 15.91
N ALA A 190 -4.70 4.68 15.25
CA ALA A 190 -3.29 4.62 15.60
C ALA A 190 -3.00 5.07 17.04
N GLU A 191 -3.49 6.25 17.42
CA GLU A 191 -3.29 6.78 18.76
C GLU A 191 -3.85 5.85 19.84
N ASN A 192 -5.07 5.31 19.63
CA ASN A 192 -5.72 4.41 20.59
C ASN A 192 -4.92 3.13 20.80
N VAL A 193 -4.36 2.56 19.75
CA VAL A 193 -3.51 1.37 19.79
C VAL A 193 -2.21 1.67 20.58
N PHE A 194 -1.50 2.73 20.24
CA PHE A 194 -0.23 3.08 20.89
C PHE A 194 -0.41 3.48 22.36
N LYS A 195 -1.47 4.22 22.70
CA LYS A 195 -1.83 4.53 24.08
C LYS A 195 -2.16 3.27 24.90
N ALA A 196 -2.92 2.35 24.32
CA ALA A 196 -3.24 1.08 24.97
C ALA A 196 -1.99 0.22 25.24
N LEU A 197 -0.97 0.32 24.36
CA LEU A 197 0.33 -0.35 24.53
C LEU A 197 1.27 0.39 25.48
N GLY A 198 0.90 1.60 25.94
CA GLY A 198 1.60 2.37 26.96
C GLY A 198 2.58 3.41 26.44
N ALA A 199 2.62 3.70 25.14
CA ALA A 199 3.47 4.74 24.57
C ALA A 199 3.03 6.15 24.99
N GLU A 200 3.98 7.08 25.08
CA GLU A 200 3.71 8.53 25.11
C GLU A 200 3.52 9.00 23.66
N THR A 201 2.28 9.26 23.28
CA THR A 201 1.92 9.57 21.88
C THR A 201 1.86 11.07 21.63
N HIS A 202 2.48 11.50 20.54
CA HIS A 202 2.46 12.86 19.99
C HIS A 202 1.87 12.78 18.58
N VAL A 203 0.62 13.23 18.43
CA VAL A 203 -0.13 13.01 17.18
C VAL A 203 -0.27 14.30 16.40
N ILE A 204 0.00 14.24 15.11
CA ILE A 204 -0.21 15.34 14.15
C ILE A 204 -1.11 14.87 13.00
N ASN A 205 -1.69 15.83 12.30
CA ASN A 205 -2.54 15.58 11.12
C ASN A 205 -3.66 14.56 11.40
N ASN A 206 -4.39 14.75 12.49
CA ASN A 206 -5.46 13.88 12.97
C ASN A 206 -6.84 14.56 13.07
N GLU A 207 -7.03 15.67 12.36
CA GLU A 207 -8.27 16.45 12.31
C GLU A 207 -8.81 16.51 10.86
N PRO A 208 -9.36 15.39 10.34
CA PRO A 208 -9.81 15.33 8.97
C PRO A 208 -11.06 16.19 8.73
N ASP A 209 -11.03 17.04 7.68
CA ASP A 209 -12.17 17.86 7.25
C ASP A 209 -12.82 17.38 5.94
N GLY A 210 -12.29 16.30 5.37
CA GLY A 210 -12.75 15.72 4.10
C GLY A 210 -12.01 16.23 2.86
N THR A 211 -11.16 17.26 3.01
CA THR A 211 -10.39 17.88 1.92
C THR A 211 -8.89 17.96 2.19
N ASN A 212 -8.47 17.71 3.43
CA ASN A 212 -7.09 17.84 3.88
C ASN A 212 -6.30 16.52 3.96
N ILE A 213 -6.90 15.38 3.57
CA ILE A 213 -6.20 14.08 3.55
C ILE A 213 -4.96 14.13 2.64
N ASN A 214 -3.83 13.65 3.12
CA ASN A 214 -2.52 13.64 2.43
C ASN A 214 -1.99 15.04 2.03
N THR A 215 -2.64 16.12 2.42
CA THR A 215 -2.22 17.48 2.03
C THR A 215 -1.06 17.94 2.90
N ASN A 216 0.13 17.93 2.35
CA ASN A 216 1.38 18.25 3.06
C ASN A 216 1.54 17.47 4.37
N CYS A 217 1.20 16.17 4.36
CA CYS A 217 1.28 15.31 5.54
C CYS A 217 1.34 13.83 5.16
N GLY A 218 1.62 12.98 6.15
CA GLY A 218 1.64 11.54 6.00
C GLY A 218 2.88 11.01 5.29
N SER A 219 2.79 9.77 4.82
CA SER A 219 3.94 9.02 4.28
C SER A 219 4.56 9.59 3.00
N THR A 220 3.85 10.46 2.28
CA THR A 220 4.36 11.13 1.06
C THR A 220 4.93 12.53 1.31
N HIS A 221 4.77 13.07 2.52
CA HIS A 221 5.29 14.37 2.98
C HIS A 221 5.96 14.21 4.33
N ILE A 222 6.93 13.31 4.38
CA ILE A 222 7.59 12.86 5.62
C ILE A 222 8.39 13.96 6.32
N GLU A 223 8.76 15.01 5.59
CA GLU A 223 9.54 16.14 6.11
C GLU A 223 8.89 16.84 7.30
N ILE A 224 7.56 16.85 7.36
CA ILE A 224 6.82 17.39 8.49
C ILE A 224 7.09 16.60 9.77
N LEU A 225 6.97 15.25 9.66
CA LEU A 225 7.24 14.37 10.80
C LEU A 225 8.73 14.38 11.19
N GLN A 226 9.66 14.53 10.22
CA GLN A 226 11.10 14.64 10.49
C GLN A 226 11.40 15.86 11.39
N GLY A 227 10.82 17.03 11.06
CA GLY A 227 10.92 18.25 11.89
C GLY A 227 10.32 18.01 13.26
N TYR A 228 9.11 17.46 13.31
CA TYR A 228 8.37 17.25 14.55
C TYR A 228 9.09 16.31 15.53
N VAL A 229 9.66 15.20 15.04
CA VAL A 229 10.46 14.25 15.86
C VAL A 229 11.65 14.96 16.52
N LYS A 230 12.41 15.75 15.75
CA LYS A 230 13.58 16.50 16.26
C LYS A 230 13.20 17.56 17.29
N GLU A 231 12.22 18.38 16.98
CA GLU A 231 11.79 19.50 17.81
C GLU A 231 11.23 19.05 19.16
N ASN A 232 10.54 17.89 19.18
CA ASN A 232 9.92 17.35 20.37
C ASN A 232 10.77 16.27 21.06
N HIS A 233 11.97 15.98 20.55
CA HIS A 233 12.86 14.95 21.09
C HIS A 233 12.15 13.60 21.26
N LEU A 234 11.50 13.15 20.20
CA LEU A 234 10.80 11.87 20.18
C LEU A 234 11.77 10.73 19.87
N ASP A 235 11.48 9.54 20.39
CA ASP A 235 12.30 8.35 20.16
C ASP A 235 12.12 7.78 18.74
N VAL A 236 10.94 7.98 18.16
CA VAL A 236 10.58 7.49 16.82
C VAL A 236 9.34 8.22 16.30
N GLY A 237 9.20 8.33 14.99
CA GLY A 237 7.98 8.81 14.33
C GLY A 237 7.47 7.80 13.30
N PHE A 238 6.14 7.73 13.11
CA PHE A 238 5.48 6.93 12.09
C PHE A 238 4.48 7.76 11.31
N ALA A 239 4.59 7.78 9.99
CA ALA A 239 3.67 8.43 9.08
C ALA A 239 2.92 7.38 8.26
N TYR A 240 1.60 7.53 8.20
CA TYR A 240 0.73 6.67 7.42
C TYR A 240 0.27 7.38 6.15
N ASP A 241 -0.24 6.65 5.18
CA ASP A 241 -0.99 7.21 4.06
C ASP A 241 -2.50 7.23 4.36
N GLY A 242 -3.29 7.73 3.42
CA GLY A 242 -4.72 8.02 3.66
C GLY A 242 -5.57 6.85 4.12
N ASP A 243 -5.26 5.61 3.73
CA ASP A 243 -5.96 4.39 4.17
C ASP A 243 -5.08 3.46 5.01
N ALA A 244 -3.91 3.95 5.40
CA ALA A 244 -2.98 3.36 6.36
C ALA A 244 -2.55 1.92 6.03
N ASP A 245 -2.47 1.58 4.75
CA ASP A 245 -1.86 0.33 4.31
C ASP A 245 -0.32 0.46 4.19
N ARG A 246 0.21 1.71 4.34
CA ARG A 246 1.64 2.05 4.34
C ARG A 246 2.07 2.70 5.64
N CYS A 247 3.36 2.51 5.96
CA CYS A 247 4.06 3.17 7.05
C CYS A 247 5.46 3.56 6.61
N ILE A 248 5.81 4.83 6.79
CA ILE A 248 7.20 5.32 6.73
C ILE A 248 7.57 5.77 8.13
N ALA A 249 8.76 5.39 8.58
CA ALA A 249 9.23 5.75 9.90
C ALA A 249 10.29 6.87 9.85
N VAL A 250 10.49 7.52 10.98
CA VAL A 250 11.52 8.54 11.21
C VAL A 250 12.25 8.16 12.49
N ASP A 251 13.57 8.08 12.43
CA ASP A 251 14.40 7.79 13.59
C ASP A 251 14.53 9.00 14.54
N GLU A 252 15.12 8.79 15.71
CA GLU A 252 15.34 9.82 16.73
C GLU A 252 16.20 11.02 16.26
N ASN A 253 16.94 10.86 15.15
CA ASN A 253 17.73 11.90 14.52
C ASN A 253 16.96 12.64 13.40
N GLY A 254 15.70 12.25 13.16
CA GLY A 254 14.87 12.79 12.10
C GLY A 254 15.25 12.28 10.70
N LYS A 255 15.94 11.15 10.58
CA LYS A 255 16.20 10.50 9.30
C LYS A 255 15.03 9.59 8.93
N VAL A 256 14.73 9.56 7.63
CA VAL A 256 13.70 8.68 7.08
C VAL A 256 14.18 7.22 7.14
N VAL A 257 13.29 6.36 7.62
CA VAL A 257 13.40 4.91 7.57
C VAL A 257 12.25 4.42 6.70
N ASP A 258 12.52 4.29 5.41
CA ASP A 258 11.54 3.90 4.40
C ASP A 258 11.23 2.39 4.44
N GLY A 259 10.39 1.93 3.52
CA GLY A 259 10.00 0.52 3.47
C GLY A 259 11.16 -0.45 3.30
N ASP A 260 12.22 -0.08 2.61
CA ASP A 260 13.41 -0.91 2.46
C ASP A 260 14.14 -1.10 3.79
N LEU A 261 14.35 -0.01 4.53
CA LEU A 261 14.97 -0.07 5.85
C LEU A 261 14.06 -0.81 6.85
N ILE A 262 12.75 -0.61 6.77
CA ILE A 262 11.77 -1.34 7.58
C ILE A 262 11.84 -2.84 7.31
N LEU A 263 11.90 -3.26 6.03
CA LEU A 263 12.05 -4.67 5.64
C LEU A 263 13.33 -5.27 6.23
N TYR A 264 14.43 -4.51 6.23
CA TYR A 264 15.67 -4.96 6.85
C TYR A 264 15.53 -5.14 8.36
N VAL A 265 15.05 -4.12 9.07
CA VAL A 265 14.89 -4.13 10.53
C VAL A 265 13.97 -5.28 10.97
N CYS A 266 12.80 -5.40 10.33
CA CYS A 266 11.84 -6.46 10.63
C CYS A 266 12.33 -7.84 10.20
N GLY A 267 13.01 -7.96 9.06
CA GLY A 267 13.61 -9.19 8.57
C GLY A 267 14.68 -9.75 9.52
N GLN A 268 15.57 -8.89 10.00
CA GLN A 268 16.58 -9.24 11.00
C GLN A 268 15.93 -9.70 12.33
N TYR A 269 14.93 -8.93 12.79
CA TYR A 269 14.21 -9.27 14.00
C TYR A 269 13.50 -10.64 13.88
N MET A 270 12.77 -10.87 12.80
CA MET A 270 12.07 -12.13 12.54
C MET A 270 13.04 -13.31 12.35
N LYS A 271 14.18 -13.10 11.66
CA LYS A 271 15.23 -14.12 11.53
C LYS A 271 15.74 -14.57 12.89
N LYS A 272 16.06 -13.63 13.77
CA LYS A 272 16.55 -13.90 15.14
C LYS A 272 15.58 -14.74 15.95
N HIS A 273 14.26 -14.61 15.68
CA HIS A 273 13.20 -15.35 16.36
C HIS A 273 12.76 -16.65 15.64
N GLY A 274 13.38 -16.96 14.50
CA GLY A 274 12.98 -18.12 13.70
C GLY A 274 11.60 -17.96 13.04
N GLU A 275 11.13 -16.72 12.88
CA GLU A 275 9.84 -16.39 12.27
C GLU A 275 9.93 -15.96 10.80
N LEU A 276 11.15 -15.86 10.24
CA LEU A 276 11.37 -15.54 8.83
C LEU A 276 11.39 -16.84 8.01
N ASN A 277 10.25 -17.27 7.53
CA ASN A 277 10.09 -18.49 6.74
C ASN A 277 11.07 -18.51 5.54
N ASN A 278 11.73 -19.65 5.34
CA ASN A 278 12.73 -19.83 4.30
C ASN A 278 13.89 -18.82 4.37
N ASN A 279 14.02 -18.09 5.49
CA ASN A 279 14.99 -17.00 5.66
C ASN A 279 14.95 -15.98 4.52
N THR A 280 13.72 -15.71 3.97
CA THR A 280 13.53 -14.94 2.74
C THR A 280 12.57 -13.77 2.96
N VAL A 281 12.93 -12.62 2.41
CA VAL A 281 12.09 -11.42 2.32
C VAL A 281 11.70 -11.17 0.87
N VAL A 282 10.42 -10.89 0.60
CA VAL A 282 9.94 -10.54 -0.74
C VAL A 282 9.96 -9.03 -0.93
N THR A 283 10.62 -8.57 -1.99
CA THR A 283 10.78 -7.14 -2.34
C THR A 283 10.33 -6.90 -3.79
N THR A 284 10.43 -5.67 -4.25
CA THR A 284 10.25 -5.35 -5.68
C THR A 284 11.56 -4.97 -6.34
N VAL A 285 11.58 -4.95 -7.67
CA VAL A 285 12.74 -4.48 -8.45
C VAL A 285 13.12 -3.01 -8.16
N MET A 286 12.28 -2.25 -7.44
CA MET A 286 12.54 -0.86 -7.05
C MET A 286 13.23 -0.72 -5.70
N SER A 287 13.31 -1.78 -4.88
CA SER A 287 14.06 -1.72 -3.61
C SER A 287 15.53 -1.38 -3.86
N ASN A 288 16.10 -0.54 -3.00
CA ASN A 288 17.45 0.02 -3.17
C ASN A 288 18.53 -1.06 -3.14
N LEU A 289 19.59 -0.90 -3.92
CA LEU A 289 20.74 -1.81 -3.95
C LEU A 289 21.35 -2.00 -2.55
N GLY A 290 21.33 -0.94 -1.73
CA GLY A 290 21.82 -1.00 -0.35
C GLY A 290 21.08 -2.00 0.52
N LEU A 291 19.77 -2.18 0.32
CA LEU A 291 18.98 -3.20 1.01
C LEU A 291 19.50 -4.60 0.67
N TYR A 292 19.72 -4.89 -0.61
CA TYR A 292 20.19 -6.20 -1.05
C TYR A 292 21.58 -6.53 -0.49
N LYS A 293 22.49 -5.55 -0.51
CA LYS A 293 23.83 -5.72 0.10
C LYS A 293 23.75 -5.97 1.61
N ALA A 294 22.84 -5.28 2.30
CA ALA A 294 22.61 -5.50 3.72
C ALA A 294 22.01 -6.89 4.00
N PHE A 295 21.08 -7.36 3.18
CA PHE A 295 20.53 -8.72 3.27
C PHE A 295 21.61 -9.79 3.04
N ASP A 296 22.45 -9.62 2.01
CA ASP A 296 23.55 -10.53 1.74
C ASP A 296 24.52 -10.62 2.92
N ALA A 297 24.92 -9.48 3.49
CA ALA A 297 25.78 -9.42 4.67
C ALA A 297 25.13 -10.06 5.91
N ALA A 298 23.80 -9.95 6.03
CA ALA A 298 23.02 -10.54 7.12
C ALA A 298 22.67 -12.02 6.89
N GLY A 299 22.99 -12.58 5.72
CA GLY A 299 22.58 -13.92 5.32
C GLY A 299 21.08 -14.10 5.26
N ILE A 300 20.34 -13.08 4.78
CA ILE A 300 18.91 -13.11 4.49
C ILE A 300 18.75 -13.22 2.97
N SER A 301 17.99 -14.21 2.53
CA SER A 301 17.62 -14.36 1.13
C SER A 301 16.50 -13.40 0.76
N TYR A 302 16.39 -13.07 -0.53
CA TYR A 302 15.32 -12.19 -1.01
C TYR A 302 14.82 -12.61 -2.39
N GLU A 303 13.54 -12.36 -2.64
CA GLU A 303 12.92 -12.50 -3.95
C GLU A 303 12.45 -11.12 -4.44
N LYS A 304 12.68 -10.85 -5.74
CA LYS A 304 12.32 -9.59 -6.40
C LYS A 304 11.11 -9.81 -7.30
N THR A 305 10.06 -9.04 -7.08
CA THR A 305 8.87 -9.05 -7.94
C THR A 305 8.81 -7.80 -8.82
N ALA A 306 7.88 -7.78 -9.75
CA ALA A 306 7.46 -6.54 -10.39
C ALA A 306 6.89 -5.56 -9.34
N VAL A 307 6.86 -4.27 -9.68
CA VAL A 307 6.31 -3.21 -8.80
C VAL A 307 4.81 -3.38 -8.63
N GLY A 308 4.36 -3.36 -7.40
CA GLY A 308 2.97 -3.47 -7.01
C GLY A 308 2.77 -4.51 -5.91
N ASP A 309 2.07 -4.13 -4.86
CA ASP A 309 1.76 -4.93 -3.68
C ASP A 309 1.11 -6.28 -4.03
N LYS A 310 0.32 -6.32 -5.11
CA LYS A 310 -0.28 -7.54 -5.64
C LYS A 310 0.77 -8.61 -5.94
N TYR A 311 1.86 -8.23 -6.62
CA TYR A 311 2.91 -9.20 -7.01
C TYR A 311 3.72 -9.66 -5.80
N VAL A 312 3.95 -8.77 -4.83
CA VAL A 312 4.58 -9.13 -3.56
C VAL A 312 3.72 -10.14 -2.82
N ASN A 313 2.43 -9.88 -2.66
CA ASN A 313 1.50 -10.78 -1.96
C ASN A 313 1.36 -12.13 -2.68
N GLU A 314 1.18 -12.14 -4.00
CA GLU A 314 1.10 -13.38 -4.80
C GLU A 314 2.35 -14.26 -4.62
N ASN A 315 3.54 -13.64 -4.64
CA ASN A 315 4.80 -14.34 -4.39
C ASN A 315 4.85 -14.91 -2.97
N MET A 316 4.52 -14.09 -1.96
CA MET A 316 4.50 -14.52 -0.55
C MET A 316 3.56 -15.71 -0.32
N VAL A 317 2.34 -15.64 -0.85
CA VAL A 317 1.35 -16.71 -0.72
C VAL A 317 1.80 -17.99 -1.42
N LYS A 318 2.32 -17.87 -2.64
CA LYS A 318 2.79 -19.00 -3.44
C LYS A 318 3.95 -19.76 -2.79
N ASN A 319 4.89 -19.03 -2.20
CA ASN A 319 6.15 -19.58 -1.69
C ASN A 319 6.17 -19.70 -0.15
N GLY A 320 5.12 -19.25 0.54
CA GLY A 320 4.98 -19.33 2.00
C GLY A 320 5.91 -18.38 2.75
N HIS A 321 6.26 -17.21 2.17
CA HIS A 321 7.12 -16.22 2.82
C HIS A 321 6.38 -15.44 3.90
N ALA A 322 7.10 -15.10 4.98
CA ALA A 322 6.54 -14.46 6.15
C ALA A 322 6.53 -12.93 6.08
N LEU A 323 7.46 -12.34 5.34
CA LEU A 323 7.67 -10.89 5.24
C LEU A 323 7.88 -10.48 3.79
N GLY A 324 7.21 -9.44 3.37
CA GLY A 324 7.44 -8.82 2.09
C GLY A 324 6.91 -7.39 2.05
N GLY A 325 7.32 -6.61 1.06
CA GLY A 325 6.86 -5.23 0.94
C GLY A 325 7.58 -4.43 -0.13
N GLU A 326 7.33 -3.14 -0.10
CA GLU A 326 7.82 -2.16 -1.04
C GLU A 326 8.50 -0.99 -0.32
N GLN A 327 9.42 -0.31 -1.00
CA GLN A 327 10.07 0.91 -0.51
C GLN A 327 9.05 1.97 -0.07
N SER A 328 7.86 2.01 -0.69
CA SER A 328 6.76 2.91 -0.33
C SER A 328 6.18 2.72 1.07
N GLY A 329 6.63 1.68 1.81
CA GLY A 329 6.15 1.38 3.16
C GLY A 329 4.97 0.43 3.23
N HIS A 330 4.53 -0.16 2.12
CA HIS A 330 3.52 -1.21 2.11
C HIS A 330 4.18 -2.53 2.53
N ILE A 331 4.06 -2.88 3.80
CA ILE A 331 4.73 -4.04 4.42
C ILE A 331 3.70 -5.08 4.85
N ILE A 332 3.90 -6.31 4.43
CA ILE A 332 3.02 -7.44 4.71
C ILE A 332 3.72 -8.42 5.66
N PHE A 333 3.10 -8.69 6.80
CA PHE A 333 3.46 -9.76 7.73
C PHE A 333 2.43 -10.87 7.59
N SER A 334 2.69 -11.92 6.82
CA SER A 334 1.70 -12.93 6.45
C SER A 334 1.06 -13.67 7.64
N LYS A 335 1.77 -13.76 8.77
CA LYS A 335 1.25 -14.30 10.03
C LYS A 335 0.07 -13.48 10.59
N PHE A 336 0.04 -12.18 10.30
CA PHE A 336 -0.89 -11.23 10.91
C PHE A 336 -1.87 -10.61 9.91
N ALA A 337 -1.44 -10.31 8.71
CA ALA A 337 -2.21 -9.58 7.71
C ALA A 337 -2.09 -10.20 6.32
N THR A 338 -3.11 -9.95 5.49
CA THR A 338 -3.18 -10.40 4.08
C THR A 338 -2.85 -9.29 3.10
N THR A 339 -2.62 -8.09 3.60
CA THR A 339 -2.22 -6.89 2.86
C THR A 339 -1.26 -6.06 3.71
N GLY A 340 -0.69 -5.00 3.18
CA GLY A 340 0.07 -4.04 3.97
C GLY A 340 -0.76 -3.47 5.12
N ASP A 341 -0.13 -3.27 6.26
CA ASP A 341 -0.75 -2.72 7.45
C ASP A 341 0.24 -1.78 8.14
N GLY A 342 0.04 -0.47 7.95
CA GLY A 342 0.97 0.54 8.47
C GLY A 342 1.03 0.57 10.00
N ILE A 343 -0.10 0.38 10.68
CA ILE A 343 -0.13 0.40 12.15
C ILE A 343 0.50 -0.88 12.72
N LEU A 344 0.24 -2.03 12.13
CA LEU A 344 0.93 -3.28 12.48
C LEU A 344 2.44 -3.15 12.26
N THR A 345 2.85 -2.58 11.14
CA THR A 345 4.27 -2.35 10.80
C THR A 345 4.94 -1.50 11.88
N SER A 346 4.33 -0.40 12.30
CA SER A 346 4.87 0.44 13.36
C SER A 346 4.95 -0.29 14.71
N ILE A 347 3.98 -1.17 15.03
CA ILE A 347 4.05 -2.05 16.22
C ILE A 347 5.27 -2.98 16.14
N LYS A 348 5.52 -3.59 14.98
CA LYS A 348 6.65 -4.54 14.81
C LYS A 348 8.01 -3.86 14.87
N ILE A 349 8.11 -2.62 14.38
CA ILE A 349 9.32 -1.79 14.55
C ILE A 349 9.55 -1.49 16.04
N MET A 350 8.52 -1.08 16.77
CA MET A 350 8.60 -0.82 18.21
C MET A 350 9.05 -2.05 18.98
N GLU A 351 8.55 -3.24 18.66
CA GLU A 351 8.99 -4.49 19.28
C GLU A 351 10.48 -4.75 19.04
N ALA A 352 10.95 -4.54 17.80
CA ALA A 352 12.35 -4.71 17.46
C ALA A 352 13.26 -3.74 18.25
N MET A 353 12.87 -2.46 18.37
CA MET A 353 13.59 -1.45 19.15
C MET A 353 13.67 -1.82 20.63
N ILE A 354 12.53 -2.11 21.24
CA ILE A 354 12.42 -2.35 22.69
C ILE A 354 13.16 -3.63 23.09
N GLU A 355 12.96 -4.72 22.34
CA GLU A 355 13.58 -6.00 22.68
C GLU A 355 15.08 -6.00 22.49
N GLN A 356 15.58 -5.37 21.42
CA GLN A 356 16.99 -5.28 21.15
C GLN A 356 17.67 -4.15 21.96
N LYS A 357 16.89 -3.28 22.62
CA LYS A 357 17.35 -2.09 23.35
C LYS A 357 18.21 -1.19 22.47
N GLN A 358 17.80 -1.03 21.22
CA GLN A 358 18.46 -0.21 20.21
C GLN A 358 17.48 0.85 19.68
N THR A 359 18.03 1.99 19.29
CA THR A 359 17.26 3.01 18.59
C THR A 359 16.97 2.57 17.15
N LEU A 360 16.00 3.23 16.49
CA LEU A 360 15.70 2.92 15.11
C LEU A 360 16.87 3.22 14.17
N ALA A 361 17.62 4.31 14.44
CA ALA A 361 18.85 4.62 13.69
C ALA A 361 19.89 3.50 13.79
N GLN A 362 20.09 2.93 14.98
CA GLN A 362 21.02 1.82 15.18
C GLN A 362 20.59 0.54 14.45
N LEU A 363 19.28 0.24 14.44
CA LEU A 363 18.76 -0.93 13.75
C LEU A 363 18.84 -0.81 12.22
N ALA A 364 18.70 0.39 11.69
CA ALA A 364 18.73 0.67 10.26
C ALA A 364 20.14 0.95 9.71
N GLU A 365 21.13 1.21 10.58
CA GLU A 365 22.51 1.60 10.22
C GLU A 365 23.19 0.66 9.19
N PRO A 366 23.00 -0.68 9.23
CA PRO A 366 23.64 -1.55 8.26
C PRO A 366 23.18 -1.35 6.81
N VAL A 367 22.05 -0.70 6.57
CA VAL A 367 21.55 -0.42 5.21
C VAL A 367 22.07 0.92 4.72
N GLN A 368 23.04 0.89 3.84
CA GLN A 368 23.58 2.09 3.20
C GLN A 368 22.83 2.36 1.90
N ILE A 369 21.94 3.35 1.90
CA ILE A 369 21.14 3.72 0.74
C ILE A 369 22.04 4.30 -0.36
N PHE A 370 21.99 3.70 -1.53
CA PHE A 370 22.64 4.20 -2.73
C PHE A 370 21.86 5.41 -3.29
N PRO A 371 22.54 6.52 -3.61
CA PRO A 371 21.96 7.59 -4.39
C PRO A 371 21.25 7.05 -5.65
N GLN A 372 20.09 7.60 -5.97
CA GLN A 372 19.24 7.16 -7.08
C GLN A 372 18.82 8.34 -7.93
N ILE A 373 18.83 8.16 -9.25
CA ILE A 373 18.15 9.05 -10.18
C ILE A 373 17.19 8.22 -11.02
N LEU A 374 15.93 8.66 -11.06
CA LEU A 374 14.88 8.13 -11.90
C LEU A 374 14.46 9.21 -12.90
N GLU A 375 14.62 8.94 -14.21
CA GLU A 375 14.15 9.82 -15.27
C GLU A 375 12.98 9.19 -16.03
N ASN A 376 11.90 9.94 -16.15
CA ASN A 376 10.72 9.55 -16.91
C ASN A 376 10.83 10.14 -18.33
N VAL A 377 11.10 9.29 -19.32
CA VAL A 377 11.30 9.70 -20.70
C VAL A 377 10.02 9.44 -21.49
N ARG A 378 9.37 10.49 -22.00
CA ARG A 378 8.20 10.34 -22.88
C ARG A 378 8.62 9.80 -24.22
N VAL A 379 7.97 8.72 -24.67
CA VAL A 379 8.30 8.01 -25.90
C VAL A 379 7.07 7.77 -26.76
N THR A 380 7.27 7.61 -28.06
CA THR A 380 6.20 7.34 -29.04
C THR A 380 5.63 5.93 -28.87
N ASP A 381 6.50 4.95 -28.64
CA ASP A 381 6.17 3.55 -28.37
C ASP A 381 7.11 3.02 -27.30
N LYS A 382 6.56 2.78 -26.12
CA LYS A 382 7.35 2.35 -24.96
C LYS A 382 7.92 0.93 -25.11
N VAL A 383 7.19 0.05 -25.81
CA VAL A 383 7.63 -1.34 -26.05
C VAL A 383 8.78 -1.34 -27.05
N ALA A 384 8.62 -0.64 -28.17
CA ALA A 384 9.67 -0.50 -29.17
C ALA A 384 10.91 0.19 -28.61
N ALA A 385 10.75 1.25 -27.81
CA ALA A 385 11.85 1.98 -27.19
C ALA A 385 12.65 1.12 -26.21
N GLN A 386 11.98 0.28 -25.42
CA GLN A 386 12.65 -0.63 -24.49
C GLN A 386 13.33 -1.79 -25.22
N ALA A 387 12.75 -2.29 -26.31
CA ALA A 387 13.28 -3.43 -27.06
C ALA A 387 14.36 -3.04 -28.10
N ASP A 388 14.65 -1.74 -28.30
CA ASP A 388 15.65 -1.27 -29.25
C ASP A 388 17.05 -1.80 -28.89
N GLU A 389 17.74 -2.42 -29.88
CA GLU A 389 19.04 -3.08 -29.66
C GLU A 389 20.13 -2.13 -29.16
N ASP A 390 20.15 -0.88 -29.68
CA ASP A 390 21.16 0.11 -29.27
C ASP A 390 20.85 0.63 -27.83
N VAL A 391 19.58 0.75 -27.46
CA VAL A 391 19.18 1.07 -26.07
C VAL A 391 19.60 -0.05 -25.14
N GLN A 392 19.30 -1.30 -25.47
CA GLN A 392 19.70 -2.47 -24.66
C GLN A 392 21.23 -2.59 -24.55
N LYS A 393 21.96 -2.28 -25.62
CA LYS A 393 23.42 -2.24 -25.61
C LYS A 393 23.95 -1.17 -24.66
N ALA A 394 23.37 0.04 -24.68
CA ALA A 394 23.74 1.12 -23.76
C ALA A 394 23.45 0.76 -22.30
N VAL A 395 22.31 0.10 -22.03
CA VAL A 395 21.98 -0.42 -20.70
C VAL A 395 23.06 -1.40 -20.23
N LYS A 396 23.41 -2.39 -21.07
CA LYS A 396 24.40 -3.40 -20.71
C LYS A 396 25.82 -2.82 -20.52
N GLU A 397 26.18 -1.79 -21.28
CA GLU A 397 27.43 -1.05 -21.07
C GLU A 397 27.43 -0.36 -19.71
N VAL A 398 26.32 0.32 -19.34
CA VAL A 398 26.17 0.96 -18.04
C VAL A 398 26.19 -0.06 -16.90
N GLU A 399 25.53 -1.20 -17.04
CA GLU A 399 25.61 -2.31 -16.06
C GLU A 399 27.06 -2.75 -15.84
N THR A 400 27.82 -2.91 -16.94
CA THR A 400 29.22 -3.33 -16.87
C THR A 400 30.10 -2.27 -16.20
N GLU A 401 29.86 -0.99 -16.50
CA GLU A 401 30.60 0.14 -15.92
C GLU A 401 30.32 0.31 -14.42
N LEU A 402 29.10 0.06 -13.99
CA LEU A 402 28.69 0.16 -12.58
C LEU A 402 29.17 -1.04 -11.73
N GLY A 403 29.24 -2.24 -12.34
CA GLY A 403 29.60 -3.47 -11.65
C GLY A 403 28.80 -3.66 -10.34
N ASP A 404 29.49 -4.01 -9.26
CA ASP A 404 28.84 -4.20 -7.94
C ASP A 404 28.53 -2.89 -7.19
N GLU A 405 28.94 -1.74 -7.75
CA GLU A 405 28.85 -0.43 -7.11
C GLU A 405 27.63 0.38 -7.57
N GLY A 406 26.77 -0.24 -8.36
CA GLY A 406 25.53 0.38 -8.81
C GLY A 406 24.71 -0.56 -9.64
N ARG A 407 23.56 -0.07 -10.11
CA ARG A 407 22.69 -0.78 -11.05
C ARG A 407 21.90 0.19 -11.93
N ILE A 408 21.46 -0.32 -13.04
CA ILE A 408 20.50 0.38 -13.93
C ILE A 408 19.24 -0.47 -14.08
N LEU A 409 18.08 0.19 -14.12
CA LEU A 409 16.80 -0.43 -14.44
C LEU A 409 16.07 0.43 -15.47
N VAL A 410 15.78 -0.16 -16.63
CA VAL A 410 14.99 0.48 -17.69
C VAL A 410 13.70 -0.29 -17.85
N ARG A 411 12.57 0.38 -17.67
CA ARG A 411 11.25 -0.26 -17.77
C ARG A 411 10.18 0.66 -18.32
N GLU A 412 9.20 0.09 -18.99
CA GLU A 412 8.01 0.83 -19.41
C GLU A 412 7.11 1.21 -18.21
N SER A 413 6.41 2.33 -18.34
CA SER A 413 5.33 2.69 -17.43
C SER A 413 4.08 1.85 -17.74
N GLY A 414 3.39 1.36 -16.69
CA GLY A 414 2.14 0.61 -16.86
C GLY A 414 1.01 1.46 -17.46
N THR A 415 0.95 2.75 -17.13
CA THR A 415 -0.21 3.62 -17.41
C THR A 415 0.09 4.74 -18.40
N GLU A 416 1.34 5.17 -18.53
CA GLU A 416 1.72 6.34 -19.33
C GLU A 416 2.64 5.94 -20.49
N PRO A 417 2.71 6.75 -21.58
CA PRO A 417 3.64 6.51 -22.69
C PRO A 417 5.07 6.94 -22.31
N LEU A 418 5.63 6.28 -21.27
CA LEU A 418 6.94 6.58 -20.72
C LEU A 418 7.81 5.32 -20.65
N VAL A 419 9.11 5.51 -20.87
CA VAL A 419 10.16 4.61 -20.40
C VAL A 419 10.83 5.27 -19.20
N ARG A 420 10.97 4.50 -18.14
CA ARG A 420 11.61 4.92 -16.89
C ARG A 420 13.02 4.40 -16.85
N VAL A 421 13.99 5.31 -16.79
CA VAL A 421 15.41 5.01 -16.65
C VAL A 421 15.84 5.33 -15.23
N MET A 422 16.19 4.31 -14.44
CA MET A 422 16.65 4.45 -13.06
C MET A 422 18.08 3.95 -12.94
N VAL A 423 18.93 4.74 -12.30
CA VAL A 423 20.30 4.35 -11.92
C VAL A 423 20.51 4.59 -10.45
N GLU A 424 21.09 3.59 -9.78
CA GLU A 424 21.64 3.70 -8.45
C GLU A 424 23.16 3.54 -8.52
N ALA A 425 23.90 4.40 -7.84
CA ALA A 425 25.36 4.38 -7.80
C ALA A 425 25.88 5.06 -6.53
N ARG A 426 27.22 5.08 -6.36
CA ARG A 426 27.89 5.69 -5.19
C ARG A 426 27.64 7.19 -5.02
N SER A 427 27.33 7.91 -6.11
CA SER A 427 27.04 9.35 -6.06
C SER A 427 25.95 9.75 -7.07
N HIS A 428 25.29 10.87 -6.80
CA HIS A 428 24.30 11.46 -7.73
C HIS A 428 24.92 11.84 -9.07
N GLU A 429 26.19 12.26 -9.10
CA GLU A 429 26.91 12.61 -10.33
C GLU A 429 27.03 11.40 -11.24
N ILE A 430 27.45 10.25 -10.69
CA ILE A 430 27.54 8.99 -11.44
C ILE A 430 26.16 8.56 -11.93
N CYS A 431 25.13 8.63 -11.07
CA CYS A 431 23.76 8.31 -11.48
C CYS A 431 23.33 9.17 -12.67
N ARG A 432 23.55 10.50 -12.62
CA ARG A 432 23.20 11.42 -13.71
C ARG A 432 23.92 11.08 -15.00
N GLU A 433 25.25 10.90 -14.95
CA GLU A 433 26.05 10.52 -16.13
C GLU A 433 25.50 9.26 -16.80
N LYS A 434 25.18 8.24 -16.04
CA LYS A 434 24.70 6.95 -16.57
C LYS A 434 23.27 7.02 -17.09
N VAL A 435 22.38 7.76 -16.42
CA VAL A 435 21.02 8.03 -16.93
C VAL A 435 21.10 8.79 -18.26
N ASP A 436 21.90 9.86 -18.32
CA ASP A 436 22.03 10.70 -19.53
C ASP A 436 22.59 9.91 -20.71
N LYS A 437 23.49 8.95 -20.47
CA LYS A 437 24.02 8.04 -21.50
C LYS A 437 22.89 7.27 -22.20
N VAL A 438 21.98 6.67 -21.44
CA VAL A 438 20.85 5.88 -21.99
C VAL A 438 19.77 6.78 -22.59
N VAL A 439 19.43 7.87 -21.93
CA VAL A 439 18.45 8.85 -22.46
C VAL A 439 18.91 9.47 -23.77
N LYS A 440 20.22 9.71 -23.93
CA LYS A 440 20.79 10.19 -25.18
C LYS A 440 20.55 9.19 -26.32
N VAL A 441 20.77 7.90 -26.12
CA VAL A 441 20.51 6.87 -27.14
C VAL A 441 19.02 6.82 -27.48
N LEU A 442 18.10 6.87 -26.50
CA LEU A 442 16.67 6.96 -26.76
C LEU A 442 16.30 8.15 -27.65
N ARG A 443 16.95 9.32 -27.47
CA ARG A 443 16.74 10.52 -28.29
C ARG A 443 17.31 10.35 -29.72
N GLU A 444 18.53 9.85 -29.84
CA GLU A 444 19.22 9.63 -31.13
C GLU A 444 18.48 8.62 -32.01
N LYS A 445 17.82 7.64 -31.40
CA LYS A 445 16.98 6.65 -32.10
C LYS A 445 15.57 7.17 -32.42
N GLY A 446 15.23 8.39 -32.03
CA GLY A 446 13.93 9.00 -32.34
C GLY A 446 12.76 8.48 -31.53
N HIS A 447 13.01 7.78 -30.41
CA HIS A 447 11.94 7.29 -29.54
C HIS A 447 11.29 8.38 -28.69
N VAL A 448 12.03 9.46 -28.37
CA VAL A 448 11.59 10.52 -27.47
C VAL A 448 10.65 11.50 -28.16
N ILE A 449 9.49 11.75 -27.56
CA ILE A 449 8.55 12.79 -27.98
C ILE A 449 9.15 14.16 -27.61
N LYS A 450 9.18 15.08 -28.60
CA LYS A 450 9.68 16.45 -28.42
C LYS A 450 8.74 17.29 -27.54
#